data_5fb5ae031ff35ae8ec38eb41cfb978bf
#
_entry.id   5fb5ae031ff35ae8ec38eb41cfb978bf
#
_cell.length_a   1.000
_cell.length_b   1.000
_cell.length_c   1.000
_cell.angle_alpha   90.00
_cell.angle_beta   90.00
_cell.angle_gamma   90.00
#
_symmetry.space_group_name_H-M   'P 1'
#
loop_
_entity.id
_entity.type
_entity.pdbx_description
1 polymer ?
#
loop_
_entity_poly.entity_id
_entity_poly.type
_entity_poly.pdbx_seq_one_letter_code
_entity_poly.pdbx_strand_id
1 'polypeptide(L)'
;NVELGALVTDFNGDGVLDELVFGTDYQAQGGLVVNQLIFDGSYVVALMAAKVLKESAEIGMEQSQAELKREVAKAYHLALLSEESVAVLKANKGYLADLASEMQKMNEAGLVSKADADQMMLNYNNIDNALRYSEGQAKVAKMLLKLQMGFPVQQELLLVDKMEDLVVNAAAASTLTTIGFDPTKSVDYLGMANQVEGAKLQVLNKQLAYLPSIGVSYQNNIQYMSSEANIFGDAAVDIPSSLVAGSISVPLFSSGNGRAQVQEA
;
A
#
# COMPACT_ATOMS: atom_id res chain seq x y z
N ASN A 1 -15.89 -28.38 34.63
CA ASN A 1 -16.54 -28.73 35.90
C ASN A 1 -15.45 -29.17 36.85
N VAL A 2 -15.05 -28.30 37.77
CA VAL A 2 -14.27 -28.67 38.94
C VAL A 2 -15.32 -28.94 40.02
N GLU A 3 -15.56 -30.19 40.33
CA GLU A 3 -16.34 -30.55 41.51
C GLU A 3 -15.51 -30.09 42.71
N LEU A 4 -15.91 -28.98 43.32
CA LEU A 4 -15.42 -28.57 44.64
C LEU A 4 -15.94 -29.61 45.60
N GLY A 5 -15.01 -30.36 46.23
CA GLY A 5 -15.33 -31.43 47.15
C GLY A 5 -16.20 -30.94 48.30
N ALA A 6 -17.36 -31.56 48.50
CA ALA A 6 -18.16 -31.33 49.66
C ALA A 6 -17.42 -31.87 50.89
N LEU A 7 -17.26 -31.02 51.89
CA LEU A 7 -16.79 -31.48 53.23
C LEU A 7 -17.99 -32.04 53.98
N VAL A 8 -18.03 -33.33 54.17
CA VAL A 8 -19.10 -34.01 54.89
C VAL A 8 -18.62 -34.24 56.33
N THR A 9 -19.17 -33.54 57.28
CA THR A 9 -18.88 -33.69 58.68
C THR A 9 -20.10 -33.39 59.56
N ASP A 10 -20.18 -34.00 60.71
CA ASP A 10 -21.25 -33.73 61.74
C ASP A 10 -20.83 -32.48 62.54
N PHE A 11 -21.42 -31.29 62.19
CA PHE A 11 -21.10 -30.02 62.84
C PHE A 11 -21.86 -29.76 64.13
N ASN A 12 -22.98 -30.42 64.31
CA ASN A 12 -23.89 -30.19 65.48
C ASN A 12 -23.92 -31.36 66.43
N GLY A 13 -23.27 -32.49 66.10
CA GLY A 13 -23.15 -33.67 66.99
C GLY A 13 -24.43 -34.52 67.12
N ASP A 14 -25.35 -34.42 66.16
CA ASP A 14 -26.61 -35.15 66.13
C ASP A 14 -26.53 -36.52 65.45
N GLY A 15 -25.34 -36.88 64.91
CA GLY A 15 -25.07 -38.11 64.18
C GLY A 15 -25.50 -38.10 62.73
N VAL A 16 -25.92 -36.94 62.20
CA VAL A 16 -26.22 -36.75 60.79
C VAL A 16 -25.05 -36.00 60.17
N LEU A 17 -24.59 -36.47 59.04
CA LEU A 17 -23.51 -35.78 58.32
C LEU A 17 -24.04 -34.59 57.55
N ASP A 18 -23.59 -33.39 57.89
CA ASP A 18 -23.89 -32.17 57.17
C ASP A 18 -22.97 -32.03 55.96
N GLU A 19 -23.53 -31.78 54.81
CA GLU A 19 -22.76 -31.50 53.56
C GLU A 19 -22.56 -29.98 53.42
N LEU A 20 -21.34 -29.55 53.61
CA LEU A 20 -20.94 -28.17 53.35
C LEU A 20 -20.48 -28.05 51.88
N VAL A 21 -21.35 -27.50 51.07
CA VAL A 21 -21.01 -27.14 49.68
C VAL A 21 -20.34 -25.78 49.70
N PHE A 22 -19.04 -25.74 49.32
CA PHE A 22 -18.31 -24.49 49.19
C PHE A 22 -18.45 -23.94 47.79
N GLY A 23 -19.03 -22.75 47.65
CA GLY A 23 -19.18 -22.04 46.38
C GLY A 23 -20.66 -21.87 45.98
N THR A 24 -20.86 -21.22 44.88
CA THR A 24 -22.16 -20.99 44.21
C THR A 24 -22.13 -21.57 42.82
N ASP A 25 -23.27 -22.13 42.37
CA ASP A 25 -23.38 -22.79 41.07
C ASP A 25 -23.31 -21.79 39.90
N TYR A 26 -23.70 -20.55 40.16
CA TYR A 26 -23.75 -19.49 39.13
C TYR A 26 -22.98 -18.27 39.60
N GLN A 27 -22.14 -17.77 38.69
CA GLN A 27 -21.36 -16.56 38.90
C GLN A 27 -21.42 -15.67 37.65
N ALA A 28 -21.59 -14.36 37.86
CA ALA A 28 -21.43 -13.35 36.82
C ALA A 28 -20.56 -12.22 37.36
N GLN A 29 -19.71 -11.69 36.51
CA GLN A 29 -18.85 -10.56 36.84
C GLN A 29 -18.98 -9.50 35.74
N GLY A 30 -19.16 -8.26 36.20
CA GLY A 30 -19.15 -7.09 35.30
C GLY A 30 -18.29 -6.00 35.92
N GLY A 31 -17.63 -5.20 35.09
CA GLY A 31 -16.79 -4.14 35.63
C GLY A 31 -16.22 -3.18 34.60
N LEU A 32 -15.64 -2.12 35.10
CA LEU A 32 -14.89 -1.12 34.34
C LEU A 32 -13.42 -1.19 34.75
N VAL A 33 -12.54 -1.29 33.75
CA VAL A 33 -11.08 -1.22 33.92
C VAL A 33 -10.56 -0.03 33.16
N VAL A 34 -9.90 0.90 33.84
CA VAL A 34 -9.23 2.05 33.21
C VAL A 34 -7.75 1.95 33.50
N ASN A 35 -6.93 1.88 32.43
CA ASN A 35 -5.49 1.86 32.53
C ASN A 35 -4.94 3.15 31.94
N GLN A 36 -4.13 3.88 32.70
CA GLN A 36 -3.46 5.09 32.29
C GLN A 36 -1.95 4.89 32.35
N LEU A 37 -1.30 4.98 31.20
CA LEU A 37 0.15 5.08 31.11
C LEU A 37 0.57 6.49 31.52
N ILE A 38 1.38 6.61 32.57
CA ILE A 38 1.89 7.90 33.07
C ILE A 38 3.22 8.23 32.41
N PHE A 39 4.12 7.24 32.34
CA PHE A 39 5.41 7.41 31.72
C PHE A 39 5.88 6.10 31.11
N ASP A 40 6.39 6.20 29.88
CA ASP A 40 7.10 5.13 29.18
C ASP A 40 8.01 5.77 28.12
N GLY A 41 9.26 5.34 28.06
CA GLY A 41 10.23 5.86 27.11
C GLY A 41 9.80 5.64 25.65
N SER A 42 9.19 4.50 25.36
CA SER A 42 8.69 4.17 24.02
C SER A 42 7.56 5.10 23.56
N TYR A 43 6.74 5.61 24.49
CA TYR A 43 5.69 6.57 24.16
C TYR A 43 6.24 7.88 23.59
N VAL A 44 7.33 8.39 24.19
CA VAL A 44 7.99 9.61 23.70
C VAL A 44 8.52 9.41 22.29
N VAL A 45 9.16 8.27 22.03
CA VAL A 45 9.63 7.92 20.66
C VAL A 45 8.49 7.74 19.70
N ALA A 46 7.37 7.14 20.13
CA ALA A 46 6.20 6.97 19.27
C ALA A 46 5.63 8.32 18.80
N LEU A 47 5.64 9.35 19.64
CA LEU A 47 5.24 10.70 19.24
C LEU A 47 6.21 11.31 18.20
N MET A 48 7.54 11.10 18.35
CA MET A 48 8.52 11.52 17.36
C MET A 48 8.34 10.74 16.05
N ALA A 49 8.14 9.42 16.12
CA ALA A 49 7.92 8.55 14.98
C ALA A 49 6.64 8.91 14.21
N ALA A 50 5.59 9.36 14.88
CA ALA A 50 4.37 9.82 14.21
C ALA A 50 4.64 11.03 13.28
N LYS A 51 5.56 11.94 13.67
CA LYS A 51 5.97 13.04 12.80
C LYS A 51 6.74 12.55 11.57
N VAL A 52 7.72 11.67 11.77
CA VAL A 52 8.50 11.07 10.68
C VAL A 52 7.62 10.27 9.74
N LEU A 53 6.64 9.54 10.28
CA LEU A 53 5.68 8.77 9.48
C LEU A 53 4.77 9.69 8.64
N LYS A 54 4.32 10.82 9.20
CA LYS A 54 3.57 11.82 8.43
C LYS A 54 4.41 12.37 7.27
N GLU A 55 5.65 12.78 7.55
CA GLU A 55 6.58 13.27 6.53
C GLU A 55 6.87 12.22 5.46
N SER A 56 7.04 10.95 5.87
CA SER A 56 7.17 9.82 4.94
C SER A 56 5.97 9.69 3.99
N ALA A 57 4.75 9.88 4.51
CA ALA A 57 3.55 9.84 3.70
C ALA A 57 3.46 11.02 2.72
N GLU A 58 3.87 12.21 3.12
CA GLU A 58 3.93 13.41 2.27
C GLU A 58 4.96 13.23 1.13
N ILE A 59 6.17 12.76 1.45
CA ILE A 59 7.21 12.43 0.46
C ILE A 59 6.73 11.32 -0.48
N GLY A 60 6.09 10.26 0.05
CA GLY A 60 5.53 9.18 -0.75
C GLY A 60 4.45 9.64 -1.73
N MET A 61 3.64 10.63 -1.35
CA MET A 61 2.68 11.26 -2.24
C MET A 61 3.38 12.02 -3.38
N GLU A 62 4.43 12.78 -3.07
CA GLU A 62 5.22 13.50 -4.08
C GLU A 62 5.92 12.53 -5.05
N GLN A 63 6.49 11.43 -4.54
CA GLN A 63 7.07 10.35 -5.36
C GLN A 63 6.03 9.75 -6.31
N SER A 64 4.85 9.42 -5.79
CA SER A 64 3.75 8.87 -6.59
C SER A 64 3.29 9.85 -7.68
N GLN A 65 3.23 11.14 -7.38
CA GLN A 65 2.88 12.17 -8.37
C GLN A 65 3.98 12.30 -9.46
N ALA A 66 5.25 12.27 -9.09
CA ALA A 66 6.36 12.32 -10.03
C ALA A 66 6.38 11.08 -10.94
N GLU A 67 6.15 9.90 -10.37
CA GLU A 67 6.07 8.65 -11.12
C GLU A 67 4.87 8.65 -12.08
N LEU A 68 3.69 9.05 -11.61
CA LEU A 68 2.50 9.15 -12.45
C LEU A 68 2.73 10.10 -13.64
N LYS A 69 3.33 11.28 -13.40
CA LYS A 69 3.67 12.22 -14.48
C LYS A 69 4.61 11.58 -15.52
N ARG A 70 5.60 10.81 -15.05
CA ARG A 70 6.56 10.11 -15.92
C ARG A 70 5.89 9.03 -16.75
N GLU A 71 5.03 8.22 -16.13
CA GLU A 71 4.32 7.14 -16.83
C GLU A 71 3.27 7.69 -17.82
N VAL A 72 2.56 8.75 -17.47
CA VAL A 72 1.64 9.43 -18.40
C VAL A 72 2.42 10.03 -19.58
N ALA A 73 3.57 10.67 -19.33
CA ALA A 73 4.41 11.21 -20.41
C ALA A 73 4.92 10.12 -21.35
N LYS A 74 5.39 8.98 -20.82
CA LYS A 74 5.80 7.81 -21.63
C LYS A 74 4.64 7.28 -22.48
N ALA A 75 3.46 7.09 -21.87
CA ALA A 75 2.28 6.59 -22.55
C ALA A 75 1.84 7.58 -23.67
N TYR A 76 1.94 8.89 -23.39
CA TYR A 76 1.63 9.95 -24.35
C TYR A 76 2.56 9.89 -25.56
N HIS A 77 3.90 9.84 -25.33
CA HIS A 77 4.87 9.74 -26.41
C HIS A 77 4.73 8.44 -27.21
N LEU A 78 4.43 7.33 -26.55
CA LEU A 78 4.15 6.06 -27.24
C LEU A 78 2.91 6.14 -28.11
N ALA A 79 1.84 6.76 -27.63
CA ALA A 79 0.61 6.94 -28.41
C ALA A 79 0.85 7.86 -29.62
N LEU A 80 1.60 8.95 -29.44
CA LEU A 80 1.94 9.89 -30.50
C LEU A 80 2.82 9.23 -31.57
N LEU A 81 3.87 8.48 -31.16
CA LEU A 81 4.73 7.72 -32.08
C LEU A 81 3.94 6.67 -32.88
N SER A 82 2.98 6.02 -32.21
CA SER A 82 2.13 5.02 -32.90
C SER A 82 1.22 5.67 -33.94
N GLU A 83 0.66 6.87 -33.67
CA GLU A 83 -0.12 7.63 -34.66
C GLU A 83 0.74 8.08 -35.86
N GLU A 84 1.95 8.56 -35.60
CA GLU A 84 2.88 8.94 -36.67
C GLU A 84 3.24 7.74 -37.55
N SER A 85 3.48 6.58 -36.93
CA SER A 85 3.75 5.32 -37.66
C SER A 85 2.58 4.94 -38.57
N VAL A 86 1.33 5.11 -38.08
CA VAL A 86 0.12 4.89 -38.91
C VAL A 86 0.08 5.88 -40.09
N ALA A 87 0.37 7.16 -39.83
CA ALA A 87 0.37 8.18 -40.87
C ALA A 87 1.40 7.87 -42.00
N VAL A 88 2.62 7.48 -41.61
CA VAL A 88 3.68 7.10 -42.54
C VAL A 88 3.31 5.84 -43.36
N LEU A 89 2.79 4.80 -42.70
CA LEU A 89 2.37 3.57 -43.38
C LEU A 89 1.19 3.81 -44.34
N LYS A 90 0.26 4.71 -43.96
CA LYS A 90 -0.87 5.09 -44.79
C LYS A 90 -0.44 5.84 -46.04
N ALA A 91 0.53 6.75 -45.93
CA ALA A 91 1.13 7.44 -47.10
C ALA A 91 1.86 6.45 -48.01
N ASN A 92 2.68 5.54 -47.46
CA ASN A 92 3.38 4.51 -48.21
C ASN A 92 2.41 3.55 -48.93
N LYS A 93 1.31 3.15 -48.25
CA LYS A 93 0.27 2.32 -48.88
C LYS A 93 -0.35 3.03 -50.07
N GLY A 94 -0.64 4.34 -49.98
CA GLY A 94 -1.16 5.12 -51.11
C GLY A 94 -0.20 5.08 -52.29
N TYR A 95 1.07 5.37 -52.05
CA TYR A 95 2.12 5.31 -53.10
C TYR A 95 2.23 3.94 -53.75
N LEU A 96 2.26 2.87 -52.94
CA LEU A 96 2.36 1.49 -53.48
C LEU A 96 1.08 1.03 -54.20
N ALA A 97 -0.08 1.55 -53.83
CA ALA A 97 -1.34 1.26 -54.52
C ALA A 97 -1.31 1.82 -55.95
N ASP A 98 -0.86 3.08 -56.10
CA ASP A 98 -0.73 3.71 -57.40
C ASP A 98 0.29 2.96 -58.30
N LEU A 99 1.46 2.61 -57.74
CA LEU A 99 2.50 1.88 -58.41
C LEU A 99 2.07 0.46 -58.81
N ALA A 100 1.39 -0.28 -57.95
CA ALA A 100 0.85 -1.59 -58.26
C ALA A 100 -0.19 -1.56 -59.39
N SER A 101 -1.08 -0.51 -59.39
CA SER A 101 -2.03 -0.28 -60.45
C SER A 101 -1.35 0.01 -61.80
N GLU A 102 -0.28 0.82 -61.79
CA GLU A 102 0.50 1.13 -63.00
C GLU A 102 1.21 -0.12 -63.52
N MET A 103 1.88 -0.89 -62.68
CA MET A 103 2.55 -2.14 -63.08
C MET A 103 1.57 -3.17 -63.64
N GLN A 104 0.34 -3.25 -63.10
CA GLN A 104 -0.68 -4.12 -63.66
C GLN A 104 -1.09 -3.70 -65.06
N LYS A 105 -1.31 -2.41 -65.31
CA LYS A 105 -1.61 -1.88 -66.67
C LYS A 105 -0.46 -2.12 -67.67
N MET A 106 0.79 -1.95 -67.23
CA MET A 106 1.95 -2.22 -68.04
C MET A 106 2.09 -3.71 -68.39
N ASN A 107 1.73 -4.61 -67.45
CA ASN A 107 1.70 -6.05 -67.72
C ASN A 107 0.61 -6.39 -68.74
N GLU A 108 -0.59 -5.80 -68.61
CA GLU A 108 -1.69 -5.98 -69.57
C GLU A 108 -1.31 -5.48 -70.99
N ALA A 109 -0.46 -4.45 -71.09
CA ALA A 109 0.13 -3.95 -72.35
C ALA A 109 1.33 -4.76 -72.85
N GLY A 110 1.76 -5.78 -72.07
CA GLY A 110 2.93 -6.62 -72.44
C GLY A 110 4.30 -5.95 -72.24
N LEU A 111 4.35 -4.84 -71.45
CA LEU A 111 5.58 -4.04 -71.28
C LEU A 111 6.41 -4.53 -70.06
N VAL A 112 5.79 -5.23 -69.10
CA VAL A 112 6.46 -5.83 -67.92
C VAL A 112 6.02 -7.28 -67.76
N SER A 113 6.81 -8.06 -67.05
CA SER A 113 6.47 -9.46 -66.78
C SER A 113 5.35 -9.55 -65.73
N LYS A 114 4.59 -10.64 -65.79
CA LYS A 114 3.59 -10.93 -64.75
C LYS A 114 4.22 -11.05 -63.35
N ALA A 115 5.42 -11.62 -63.28
CA ALA A 115 6.16 -11.78 -62.04
C ALA A 115 6.46 -10.42 -61.37
N ASP A 116 6.83 -9.41 -62.15
CA ASP A 116 7.11 -8.06 -61.63
C ASP A 116 5.82 -7.38 -61.11
N ALA A 117 4.70 -7.53 -61.84
CA ALA A 117 3.41 -7.01 -61.43
C ALA A 117 2.91 -7.71 -60.15
N ASP A 118 3.03 -9.06 -60.06
CA ASP A 118 2.65 -9.84 -58.88
C ASP A 118 3.55 -9.48 -57.67
N GLN A 119 4.85 -9.22 -57.88
CA GLN A 119 5.77 -8.77 -56.83
C GLN A 119 5.35 -7.40 -56.25
N MET A 120 4.92 -6.47 -57.09
CA MET A 120 4.45 -5.16 -56.67
C MET A 120 3.14 -5.29 -55.86
N MET A 121 2.24 -6.16 -56.26
CA MET A 121 1.01 -6.44 -55.53
C MET A 121 1.32 -7.09 -54.17
N LEU A 122 2.33 -7.95 -54.07
CA LEU A 122 2.80 -8.50 -52.78
C LEU A 122 3.34 -7.39 -51.86
N ASN A 123 4.10 -6.44 -52.39
CA ASN A 123 4.61 -5.32 -51.62
C ASN A 123 3.47 -4.45 -51.09
N TYR A 124 2.46 -4.16 -51.91
CA TYR A 124 1.24 -3.45 -51.47
C TYR A 124 0.52 -4.19 -50.35
N ASN A 125 0.31 -5.51 -50.50
CA ASN A 125 -0.35 -6.33 -49.47
C ASN A 125 0.44 -6.37 -48.13
N ASN A 126 1.77 -6.40 -48.20
CA ASN A 126 2.64 -6.37 -47.03
C ASN A 126 2.48 -5.04 -46.26
N ILE A 127 2.45 -3.91 -47.00
CA ILE A 127 2.24 -2.60 -46.36
C ILE A 127 0.79 -2.47 -45.80
N ASP A 128 -0.22 -3.01 -46.50
CA ASP A 128 -1.60 -3.01 -46.00
C ASP A 128 -1.69 -3.80 -44.67
N ASN A 129 -1.06 -4.96 -44.59
CA ASN A 129 -1.00 -5.74 -43.37
C ASN A 129 -0.22 -5.01 -42.26
N ALA A 130 0.89 -4.37 -42.58
CA ALA A 130 1.66 -3.57 -41.62
C ALA A 130 0.86 -2.38 -41.10
N LEU A 131 0.11 -1.71 -41.98
CA LEU A 131 -0.81 -0.62 -41.58
C LEU A 131 -1.87 -1.09 -40.58
N ARG A 132 -2.58 -2.18 -40.89
CA ARG A 132 -3.61 -2.75 -40.01
C ARG A 132 -3.04 -3.12 -38.65
N TYR A 133 -1.85 -3.70 -38.61
CA TYR A 133 -1.15 -4.00 -37.35
C TYR A 133 -0.82 -2.72 -36.59
N SER A 134 -0.26 -1.71 -37.26
CA SER A 134 0.08 -0.42 -36.62
C SER A 134 -1.14 0.33 -36.13
N GLU A 135 -2.28 0.30 -36.83
CA GLU A 135 -3.55 0.87 -36.38
C GLU A 135 -4.04 0.18 -35.08
N GLY A 136 -3.88 -1.15 -35.00
CA GLY A 136 -4.16 -1.90 -33.77
C GLY A 136 -3.28 -1.44 -32.60
N GLN A 137 -1.97 -1.31 -32.85
CA GLN A 137 -1.01 -0.83 -31.84
C GLN A 137 -1.30 0.60 -31.38
N ALA A 138 -1.62 1.52 -32.31
CA ALA A 138 -1.98 2.89 -31.96
C ALA A 138 -3.25 2.95 -31.08
N LYS A 139 -4.22 2.08 -31.38
CA LYS A 139 -5.43 1.98 -30.55
C LYS A 139 -5.11 1.49 -29.13
N VAL A 140 -4.25 0.49 -28.99
CA VAL A 140 -3.80 -0.02 -27.68
C VAL A 140 -3.00 1.04 -26.93
N ALA A 141 -2.08 1.74 -27.58
CA ALA A 141 -1.29 2.82 -26.98
C ALA A 141 -2.18 3.96 -26.45
N LYS A 142 -3.20 4.38 -27.19
CA LYS A 142 -4.19 5.37 -26.73
C LYS A 142 -5.02 4.85 -25.55
N MET A 143 -5.39 3.57 -25.55
CA MET A 143 -6.11 2.97 -24.41
C MET A 143 -5.25 2.95 -23.15
N LEU A 144 -3.96 2.62 -23.29
CA LEU A 144 -3.01 2.66 -22.18
C LEU A 144 -2.87 4.08 -21.61
N LEU A 145 -2.73 5.09 -22.49
CA LEU A 145 -2.67 6.50 -22.07
C LEU A 145 -3.91 6.90 -21.29
N LYS A 146 -5.11 6.54 -21.78
CA LYS A 146 -6.37 6.82 -21.08
C LYS A 146 -6.40 6.16 -19.70
N LEU A 147 -5.94 4.91 -19.60
CA LEU A 147 -5.87 4.19 -18.35
C LEU A 147 -4.94 4.89 -17.34
N GLN A 148 -3.75 5.31 -17.78
CA GLN A 148 -2.78 6.00 -16.93
C GLN A 148 -3.29 7.37 -16.44
N MET A 149 -4.08 8.06 -17.25
CA MET A 149 -4.72 9.34 -16.87
C MET A 149 -5.99 9.16 -16.04
N GLY A 150 -6.51 7.94 -15.85
CA GLY A 150 -7.84 7.72 -15.29
C GLY A 150 -8.98 8.24 -16.17
N PHE A 151 -8.71 8.39 -17.49
CA PHE A 151 -9.68 8.92 -18.45
C PHE A 151 -10.64 7.81 -18.93
N PRO A 152 -11.96 8.09 -19.10
CA PRO A 152 -12.90 7.08 -19.56
C PRO A 152 -12.51 6.50 -20.92
N VAL A 153 -12.43 5.18 -21.02
CA VAL A 153 -11.97 4.49 -22.24
C VAL A 153 -12.87 4.75 -23.44
N GLN A 154 -14.18 4.97 -23.20
CA GLN A 154 -15.19 5.19 -24.24
C GLN A 154 -15.14 6.59 -24.87
N GLN A 155 -14.58 7.58 -24.16
CA GLN A 155 -14.47 8.94 -24.68
C GLN A 155 -13.33 9.03 -25.70
N GLU A 156 -13.51 9.83 -26.74
CA GLU A 156 -12.47 10.07 -27.72
C GLU A 156 -11.36 10.94 -27.14
N LEU A 157 -10.11 10.58 -27.41
CA LEU A 157 -8.91 11.33 -27.03
C LEU A 157 -8.17 11.74 -28.29
N LEU A 158 -8.03 13.06 -28.47
CA LEU A 158 -7.24 13.64 -29.57
C LEU A 158 -5.87 14.06 -29.01
N LEU A 159 -4.81 13.62 -29.68
CA LEU A 159 -3.45 14.08 -29.40
C LEU A 159 -3.20 15.33 -30.28
N VAL A 160 -2.74 16.41 -29.64
CA VAL A 160 -2.58 17.71 -30.31
C VAL A 160 -1.17 17.95 -30.78
N ASP A 161 -0.17 17.43 -30.06
CA ASP A 161 1.23 17.64 -30.35
C ASP A 161 1.70 16.80 -31.55
N LYS A 162 2.77 17.26 -32.19
CA LYS A 162 3.48 16.49 -33.22
C LYS A 162 4.83 16.05 -32.66
N MET A 163 5.27 14.85 -33.05
CA MET A 163 6.54 14.29 -32.60
C MET A 163 7.73 15.20 -32.97
N GLU A 164 7.69 15.84 -34.15
CA GLU A 164 8.74 16.76 -34.61
C GLU A 164 8.92 17.93 -33.64
N ASP A 165 7.85 18.54 -33.19
CA ASP A 165 7.88 19.68 -32.25
C ASP A 165 8.44 19.27 -30.88
N LEU A 166 8.13 18.07 -30.43
CA LEU A 166 8.65 17.53 -29.15
C LEU A 166 10.16 17.25 -29.23
N VAL A 167 10.65 16.73 -30.34
CA VAL A 167 12.10 16.48 -30.56
C VAL A 167 12.86 17.79 -30.59
N VAL A 168 12.35 18.82 -31.28
CA VAL A 168 12.98 20.15 -31.34
C VAL A 168 13.01 20.79 -29.95
N ASN A 169 11.92 20.72 -29.22
CA ASN A 169 11.84 21.25 -27.85
C ASN A 169 12.78 20.49 -26.89
N ALA A 170 12.88 19.18 -27.00
CA ALA A 170 13.80 18.37 -26.19
C ALA A 170 15.28 18.72 -26.50
N ALA A 171 15.63 18.94 -27.77
CA ALA A 171 16.97 19.37 -28.15
C ALA A 171 17.31 20.76 -27.59
N ALA A 172 16.37 21.68 -27.61
CA ALA A 172 16.53 23.01 -26.98
C ALA A 172 16.67 22.93 -25.45
N ALA A 173 15.92 22.04 -24.79
CA ALA A 173 16.01 21.81 -23.36
C ALA A 173 17.32 21.18 -22.90
N SER A 174 17.99 20.38 -23.78
CA SER A 174 19.28 19.76 -23.46
C SER A 174 20.41 20.79 -23.24
N THR A 175 20.27 22.01 -23.75
CA THR A 175 21.21 23.11 -23.46
C THR A 175 21.08 23.65 -22.04
N LEU A 176 20.05 23.30 -21.27
CA LEU A 176 19.87 23.70 -19.89
C LEU A 176 20.64 22.83 -18.86
N THR A 177 21.44 21.87 -19.31
CA THR A 177 22.22 20.94 -18.46
C THR A 177 23.37 21.61 -17.68
N THR A 178 23.53 22.93 -17.76
CA THR A 178 24.48 23.70 -16.93
C THR A 178 23.94 24.02 -15.51
N ILE A 179 22.70 23.71 -15.18
CA ILE A 179 22.18 23.82 -13.83
C ILE A 179 22.73 22.64 -13.02
N GLY A 180 23.61 22.94 -12.05
CA GLY A 180 24.20 21.92 -11.19
C GLY A 180 23.09 21.04 -10.56
N PHE A 181 23.17 19.74 -10.77
CA PHE A 181 22.25 18.79 -10.16
C PHE A 181 22.49 18.76 -8.64
N ASP A 182 21.47 19.10 -7.86
CA ASP A 182 21.48 19.00 -6.40
C ASP A 182 20.65 17.76 -5.99
N PRO A 183 21.30 16.66 -5.61
CA PRO A 183 20.61 15.43 -5.25
C PRO A 183 19.72 15.58 -4.01
N THR A 184 20.03 16.56 -3.12
CA THR A 184 19.29 16.77 -1.88
C THR A 184 17.87 17.30 -2.12
N LYS A 185 17.58 17.80 -3.31
CA LYS A 185 16.25 18.26 -3.74
C LYS A 185 15.44 17.15 -4.43
N SER A 186 16.07 16.00 -4.68
CA SER A 186 15.36 14.85 -5.25
C SER A 186 14.41 14.26 -4.22
N VAL A 187 13.17 13.97 -4.64
CA VAL A 187 12.16 13.34 -3.79
C VAL A 187 12.62 11.95 -3.32
N ASP A 188 13.38 11.23 -4.15
CA ASP A 188 13.95 9.94 -3.80
C ASP A 188 15.01 10.08 -2.69
N TYR A 189 15.87 11.11 -2.77
CA TYR A 189 16.82 11.41 -1.70
C TYR A 189 16.11 11.77 -0.39
N LEU A 190 15.08 12.60 -0.45
CA LEU A 190 14.28 12.98 0.73
C LEU A 190 13.62 11.74 1.36
N GLY A 191 13.12 10.83 0.54
CA GLY A 191 12.56 9.54 1.02
C GLY A 191 13.59 8.69 1.76
N MET A 192 14.80 8.56 1.22
CA MET A 192 15.89 7.83 1.88
C MET A 192 16.37 8.53 3.16
N ALA A 193 16.46 9.86 3.16
CA ALA A 193 16.82 10.63 4.35
C ALA A 193 15.80 10.46 5.48
N ASN A 194 14.50 10.45 5.14
CA ASN A 194 13.41 10.21 6.09
C ASN A 194 13.45 8.77 6.65
N GLN A 195 13.80 7.76 5.83
CA GLN A 195 14.01 6.39 6.30
C GLN A 195 15.16 6.29 7.30
N VAL A 196 16.27 7.00 7.07
CA VAL A 196 17.39 7.06 8.02
C VAL A 196 16.95 7.69 9.34
N GLU A 197 16.12 8.72 9.31
CA GLU A 197 15.58 9.33 10.53
C GLU A 197 14.66 8.36 11.28
N GLY A 198 13.82 7.62 10.55
CA GLY A 198 13.01 6.54 11.12
C GLY A 198 13.84 5.44 11.79
N ALA A 199 14.95 5.02 11.16
CA ALA A 199 15.88 4.04 11.73
C ALA A 199 16.54 4.54 13.02
N LYS A 200 16.96 5.82 13.06
CA LYS A 200 17.48 6.43 14.29
C LYS A 200 16.47 6.39 15.44
N LEU A 201 15.19 6.63 15.14
CA LEU A 201 14.13 6.53 16.14
C LEU A 201 13.92 5.08 16.62
N GLN A 202 14.12 4.07 15.76
CA GLN A 202 14.07 2.67 16.18
C GLN A 202 15.20 2.36 17.17
N VAL A 203 16.42 2.81 16.89
CA VAL A 203 17.56 2.67 17.83
C VAL A 203 17.23 3.37 19.15
N LEU A 204 16.74 4.61 19.09
CA LEU A 204 16.36 5.38 20.28
C LEU A 204 15.27 4.66 21.09
N ASN A 205 14.27 4.07 20.42
CA ASN A 205 13.23 3.30 21.09
C ASN A 205 13.79 2.11 21.88
N LYS A 206 14.76 1.38 21.30
CA LYS A 206 15.45 0.29 21.99
C LYS A 206 16.29 0.78 23.18
N GLN A 207 16.89 1.97 23.06
CA GLN A 207 17.63 2.58 24.17
C GLN A 207 16.70 3.04 25.30
N LEU A 208 15.57 3.67 24.97
CA LEU A 208 14.62 4.15 25.97
C LEU A 208 13.82 3.02 26.64
N ALA A 209 13.82 1.80 26.08
CA ALA A 209 13.27 0.61 26.73
C ALA A 209 14.00 0.20 28.03
N TYR A 210 15.16 0.79 28.31
CA TYR A 210 15.87 0.63 29.60
C TYR A 210 15.30 1.55 30.71
N LEU A 211 14.50 2.54 30.36
CA LEU A 211 13.89 3.43 31.34
C LEU A 211 12.73 2.73 32.05
N PRO A 212 12.42 3.15 33.30
CA PRO A 212 11.23 2.65 34.00
C PRO A 212 9.95 3.02 33.23
N SER A 213 8.95 2.14 33.29
CA SER A 213 7.58 2.50 32.91
C SER A 213 6.70 2.67 34.17
N ILE A 214 5.80 3.65 34.13
CA ILE A 214 4.92 4.01 35.24
C ILE A 214 3.48 3.99 34.73
N GLY A 215 2.62 3.22 35.38
CA GLY A 215 1.20 3.12 35.07
C GLY A 215 0.33 3.26 36.29
N VAL A 216 -0.92 3.66 36.10
CA VAL A 216 -1.99 3.65 37.08
C VAL A 216 -3.17 2.90 36.50
N SER A 217 -3.73 1.99 37.28
CA SER A 217 -4.96 1.29 36.91
C SER A 217 -6.05 1.55 37.92
N TYR A 218 -7.27 1.75 37.45
CA TYR A 218 -8.48 1.77 38.22
C TYR A 218 -9.35 0.61 37.73
N GLN A 219 -9.78 -0.21 38.68
CA GLN A 219 -10.70 -1.31 38.43
C GLN A 219 -11.92 -1.15 39.34
N ASN A 220 -13.09 -1.25 38.78
CA ASN A 220 -14.33 -1.33 39.50
C ASN A 220 -15.10 -2.53 38.98
N ASN A 221 -15.27 -3.54 39.81
CA ASN A 221 -15.92 -4.80 39.47
C ASN A 221 -17.08 -5.05 40.43
N ILE A 222 -18.13 -5.64 39.90
CA ILE A 222 -19.20 -6.21 40.71
C ILE A 222 -19.30 -7.70 40.33
N GLN A 223 -19.28 -8.54 41.37
CA GLN A 223 -19.42 -9.97 41.20
C GLN A 223 -20.74 -10.41 41.81
N TYR A 224 -21.56 -11.09 41.04
CA TYR A 224 -22.80 -11.72 41.44
C TYR A 224 -22.56 -13.19 41.64
N MET A 225 -23.02 -13.73 42.77
CA MET A 225 -22.89 -15.13 43.12
C MET A 225 -24.29 -15.65 43.57
N SER A 226 -24.74 -16.76 42.99
CA SER A 226 -26.04 -17.35 43.29
C SER A 226 -26.00 -18.86 43.21
N SER A 227 -26.74 -19.55 44.08
CA SER A 227 -27.01 -20.99 43.96
C SER A 227 -28.22 -21.28 43.05
N GLU A 228 -28.91 -20.24 42.59
CA GLU A 228 -30.03 -20.33 41.67
C GLU A 228 -29.67 -19.77 40.30
N ALA A 229 -30.34 -20.27 39.24
CA ALA A 229 -30.09 -19.81 37.85
C ALA A 229 -30.39 -18.31 37.65
N ASN A 230 -31.18 -17.68 38.52
CA ASN A 230 -31.42 -16.25 38.50
C ASN A 230 -30.34 -15.50 39.29
N ILE A 231 -29.22 -15.15 38.59
CA ILE A 231 -28.09 -14.46 39.20
C ILE A 231 -28.35 -13.00 39.61
N PHE A 232 -29.51 -12.45 39.28
CA PHE A 232 -29.93 -11.09 39.68
C PHE A 232 -31.18 -11.11 40.59
N GLY A 233 -31.54 -12.29 41.14
CA GLY A 233 -32.65 -12.44 42.07
C GLY A 233 -32.29 -12.11 43.53
N ASP A 234 -33.29 -12.14 44.40
CA ASP A 234 -33.12 -11.82 45.81
C ASP A 234 -32.17 -12.78 46.57
N ALA A 235 -31.92 -13.98 46.03
CA ALA A 235 -30.97 -14.94 46.57
C ALA A 235 -29.51 -14.71 46.09
N ALA A 236 -29.27 -13.78 45.19
CA ALA A 236 -27.94 -13.46 44.69
C ALA A 236 -27.21 -12.52 45.67
N VAL A 237 -25.93 -12.78 45.88
CA VAL A 237 -25.04 -11.91 46.65
C VAL A 237 -24.21 -11.08 45.66
N ASP A 238 -24.29 -9.78 45.76
CA ASP A 238 -23.47 -8.85 45.02
C ASP A 238 -22.25 -8.40 45.82
N ILE A 239 -21.08 -8.50 45.25
CA ILE A 239 -19.82 -8.13 45.89
C ILE A 239 -19.16 -7.05 45.04
N PRO A 240 -19.41 -5.76 45.36
CA PRO A 240 -18.72 -4.66 44.68
C PRO A 240 -17.28 -4.56 45.18
N SER A 241 -16.34 -4.36 44.24
CA SER A 241 -14.95 -4.12 44.55
C SER A 241 -14.38 -2.99 43.72
N SER A 242 -13.58 -2.15 44.32
CA SER A 242 -12.88 -1.07 43.63
C SER A 242 -11.41 -1.09 44.06
N LEU A 243 -10.52 -1.00 43.06
CA LEU A 243 -9.09 -1.00 43.26
C LEU A 243 -8.45 0.12 42.46
N VAL A 244 -7.59 0.90 43.08
CA VAL A 244 -6.63 1.78 42.44
C VAL A 244 -5.23 1.21 42.66
N ALA A 245 -4.49 0.94 41.61
CA ALA A 245 -3.13 0.43 41.70
C ALA A 245 -2.17 1.29 40.89
N GLY A 246 -1.03 1.63 41.48
CA GLY A 246 0.12 2.20 40.78
C GLY A 246 1.12 1.11 40.52
N SER A 247 1.70 1.08 39.30
CA SER A 247 2.75 0.15 38.92
C SER A 247 3.97 0.90 38.42
N ILE A 248 5.16 0.46 38.86
CA ILE A 248 6.44 0.91 38.35
C ILE A 248 7.19 -0.34 37.94
N SER A 249 7.53 -0.43 36.64
CA SER A 249 8.30 -1.54 36.08
C SER A 249 9.68 -1.04 35.66
N VAL A 250 10.74 -1.64 36.23
CA VAL A 250 12.13 -1.28 35.92
C VAL A 250 12.86 -2.52 35.41
N PRO A 251 13.35 -2.54 34.17
CA PRO A 251 14.13 -3.65 33.65
C PRO A 251 15.55 -3.63 34.25
N LEU A 252 15.81 -4.47 35.26
CA LEU A 252 17.11 -4.51 35.93
C LEU A 252 18.15 -5.38 35.20
N PHE A 253 17.70 -6.48 34.58
CA PHE A 253 18.59 -7.42 33.89
C PHE A 253 17.88 -8.09 32.74
N SER A 254 18.49 -8.05 31.55
CA SER A 254 17.91 -8.60 30.31
C SER A 254 18.78 -9.69 29.65
N SER A 255 19.75 -10.28 30.42
CA SER A 255 20.67 -11.31 29.90
C SER A 255 21.36 -10.92 28.58
N GLY A 256 21.66 -9.65 28.38
CA GLY A 256 22.25 -9.13 27.13
C GLY A 256 21.29 -8.89 25.98
N ASN A 257 20.03 -9.30 26.08
CA ASN A 257 19.02 -9.15 25.03
C ASN A 257 18.80 -7.67 24.63
N GLY A 258 18.70 -6.78 25.62
CA GLY A 258 18.54 -5.35 25.33
C GLY A 258 19.70 -4.78 24.51
N ARG A 259 20.97 -5.16 24.86
CA ARG A 259 22.14 -4.73 24.09
C ARG A 259 22.13 -5.28 22.66
N ALA A 260 21.78 -6.54 22.50
CA ALA A 260 21.65 -7.16 21.17
C ALA A 260 20.59 -6.44 20.33
N GLN A 261 19.42 -6.11 20.89
CA GLN A 261 18.37 -5.39 20.20
C GLN A 261 18.76 -3.96 19.78
N VAL A 262 19.59 -3.26 20.59
CA VAL A 262 20.13 -1.94 20.20
C VAL A 262 21.17 -2.07 19.09
N GLN A 263 21.93 -3.18 19.04
CA GLN A 263 22.90 -3.42 17.96
C GLN A 263 22.26 -3.87 16.65
N GLU A 264 21.11 -4.52 16.72
CA GLU A 264 20.35 -4.99 15.57
C GLU A 264 19.53 -3.84 14.90
N ALA A 265 19.05 -2.89 15.68
CA ALA A 265 18.26 -1.76 15.22
C ALA A 265 19.11 -0.68 14.54
#